data_ac0122c52ecfacf5adfa9cb6464f0bb7
#
_entry.id   ac0122c52ecfacf5adfa9cb6464f0bb7
#
_cell.length_a   1.000
_cell.length_b   1.000
_cell.length_c   1.000
_cell.angle_alpha   90.00
_cell.angle_beta   90.00
_cell.angle_gamma   90.00
#
_symmetry.space_group_name_H-M   'P 1'
#
loop_
_entity.id
_entity.type
_entity.pdbx_description
1 polymer ?
#
loop_
_entity_poly.entity_id
_entity_poly.type
_entity_poly.pdbx_seq_one_letter_code
_entity_poly.pdbx_strand_id
1 'polypeptide(L)'
;SYKDFNFFENDRVFLMFGSANRDEDIFEKPDEFKLDRDVARAISFGAGPHFCAGAWISKTLIAEVAIPMLFEKFPNIKALSEVEYSGWAFRGPKPFSVKV
;
A
#
# COMPACT_ATOMS: atom_id res chain seq x y z
N SER A 1 10.12 -26.33 1.62
CA SER A 1 10.59 -25.55 2.78
C SER A 1 11.14 -24.20 2.34
N TYR A 2 11.06 -23.22 3.21
CA TYR A 2 11.69 -21.92 3.05
C TYR A 2 12.34 -21.52 4.38
N LYS A 3 13.65 -21.29 4.39
CA LYS A 3 14.47 -21.14 5.60
C LYS A 3 14.19 -22.31 6.57
N ASP A 4 13.79 -22.02 7.80
CA ASP A 4 13.52 -23.02 8.84
C ASP A 4 12.06 -23.49 8.88
N PHE A 5 11.22 -23.04 7.91
CA PHE A 5 9.82 -23.40 7.83
C PHE A 5 9.59 -24.49 6.79
N ASN A 6 8.84 -25.52 7.18
CA ASN A 6 8.36 -26.54 6.27
C ASN A 6 6.89 -26.28 5.92
N PHE A 7 6.57 -26.38 4.64
CA PHE A 7 5.22 -26.29 4.12
C PHE A 7 4.77 -27.68 3.67
N PHE A 8 3.55 -28.03 3.98
CA PHE A 8 2.93 -29.28 3.62
C PHE A 8 1.85 -29.04 2.55
N GLU A 9 1.48 -30.11 1.88
CA GLU A 9 0.37 -30.06 0.93
C GLU A 9 -0.91 -29.59 1.63
N ASN A 10 -1.66 -28.68 1.00
CA ASN A 10 -2.84 -27.99 1.52
C ASN A 10 -2.62 -26.96 2.64
N ASP A 11 -1.38 -26.61 2.98
CA ASP A 11 -1.12 -25.47 3.86
C ASP A 11 -1.66 -24.17 3.24
N ARG A 12 -2.30 -23.36 4.07
CA ARG A 12 -2.72 -22.00 3.65
C ARG A 12 -1.63 -21.01 4.00
N VAL A 13 -1.13 -20.33 2.98
CA VAL A 13 -0.09 -19.31 3.11
C VAL A 13 -0.66 -17.93 2.84
N PHE A 14 -0.46 -17.01 3.76
CA PHE A 14 -0.85 -15.61 3.63
C PHE A 14 0.35 -14.73 3.33
N LEU A 15 0.34 -14.06 2.21
CA LEU A 15 1.36 -13.08 1.83
C LEU A 15 0.98 -11.72 2.39
N MET A 16 1.60 -11.32 3.49
CA MET A 16 1.32 -10.10 4.23
C MET A 16 2.05 -8.90 3.62
N PHE A 17 1.66 -8.44 2.45
CA PHE A 17 2.32 -7.35 1.72
C PHE A 17 2.39 -6.05 2.53
N GLY A 18 1.34 -5.73 3.28
CA GLY A 18 1.32 -4.55 4.14
C GLY A 18 2.37 -4.61 5.25
N SER A 19 2.57 -5.79 5.87
CA SER A 19 3.60 -6.02 6.87
C SER A 19 5.00 -5.99 6.24
N ALA A 20 5.18 -6.67 5.11
CA ALA A 20 6.46 -6.70 4.41
C ALA A 20 6.94 -5.32 3.95
N ASN A 21 6.01 -4.43 3.58
CA ASN A 21 6.34 -3.03 3.24
C ASN A 21 6.63 -2.16 4.48
N ARG A 22 6.52 -2.72 5.68
CA ARG A 22 6.88 -2.09 6.97
C ARG A 22 7.96 -2.87 7.74
N ASP A 23 8.71 -3.71 7.05
CA ASP A 23 9.84 -4.43 7.60
C ASP A 23 10.99 -3.45 7.87
N GLU A 24 11.37 -3.31 9.14
CA GLU A 24 12.42 -2.38 9.60
C GLU A 24 13.82 -2.79 9.11
N ASP A 25 14.02 -4.08 8.81
CA ASP A 25 15.26 -4.56 8.20
C ASP A 25 15.41 -4.10 6.74
N ILE A 26 14.31 -3.67 6.12
CA ILE A 26 14.26 -3.25 4.71
C ILE A 26 14.04 -1.73 4.57
N PHE A 27 13.16 -1.17 5.41
CA PHE A 27 12.74 0.21 5.32
C PHE A 27 12.99 0.96 6.63
N GLU A 28 13.88 1.92 6.61
CA GLU A 28 14.13 2.76 7.78
C GLU A 28 12.86 3.52 8.19
N LYS A 29 12.46 3.42 9.45
CA LYS A 29 11.25 4.07 10.01
C LYS A 29 10.02 3.87 9.12
N PRO A 30 9.56 2.62 8.92
CA PRO A 30 8.56 2.29 7.90
C PRO A 30 7.18 2.92 8.16
N ASP A 31 6.90 3.32 9.40
CA ASP A 31 5.64 3.97 9.79
C ASP A 31 5.63 5.48 9.51
N GLU A 32 6.79 6.10 9.25
CA GLU A 32 6.86 7.50 8.87
C GLU A 32 6.52 7.67 7.38
N PHE A 33 5.68 8.65 7.07
CA PHE A 33 5.44 9.05 5.68
C PHE A 33 6.61 9.92 5.18
N LYS A 34 7.37 9.40 4.21
CA LYS A 34 8.53 10.06 3.61
C LYS A 34 8.38 10.10 2.09
N LEU A 35 8.42 11.30 1.50
CA LEU A 35 8.34 11.49 0.04
C LEU A 35 9.60 11.02 -0.70
N ASP A 36 10.74 11.06 -0.03
CA ASP A 36 12.07 10.69 -0.56
C ASP A 36 12.45 9.24 -0.26
N ARG A 37 11.52 8.43 0.24
CA ARG A 37 11.79 7.02 0.55
C ARG A 37 12.14 6.24 -0.71
N ASP A 38 13.26 5.50 -0.67
CA ASP A 38 13.51 4.46 -1.66
C ASP A 38 12.47 3.34 -1.54
N VAL A 39 11.66 3.20 -2.58
CA VAL A 39 10.59 2.19 -2.67
C VAL A 39 10.90 1.06 -3.66
N ALA A 40 12.14 0.94 -4.11
CA ALA A 40 12.54 -0.09 -5.08
C ALA A 40 12.26 -1.52 -4.58
N ARG A 41 12.30 -1.73 -3.27
CA ARG A 41 12.01 -3.03 -2.62
C ARG A 41 10.56 -3.19 -2.17
N ALA A 42 9.69 -2.19 -2.39
CA ALA A 42 8.28 -2.29 -2.01
C ALA A 42 7.53 -3.29 -2.90
N ILE A 43 6.70 -4.12 -2.28
CA ILE A 43 5.95 -5.20 -2.94
C ILE A 43 4.45 -4.95 -2.98
N SER A 44 4.01 -3.68 -2.92
CA SER A 44 2.58 -3.31 -2.96
C SER A 44 1.84 -3.86 -4.19
N PHE A 45 2.54 -4.05 -5.28
CA PHE A 45 2.02 -4.62 -6.51
C PHE A 45 2.50 -6.07 -6.77
N GLY A 46 3.01 -6.74 -5.73
CA GLY A 46 3.62 -8.05 -5.86
C GLY A 46 5.01 -7.99 -6.48
N ALA A 47 5.49 -9.14 -6.93
CA ALA A 47 6.81 -9.29 -7.55
C ALA A 47 6.85 -10.51 -8.51
N GLY A 48 7.91 -10.59 -9.33
CA GLY A 48 8.16 -11.73 -10.21
C GLY A 48 7.09 -11.90 -11.30
N PRO A 49 6.83 -13.15 -11.76
CA PRO A 49 5.91 -13.43 -12.87
C PRO A 49 4.47 -12.99 -12.62
N HIS A 50 4.07 -12.82 -11.37
CA HIS A 50 2.74 -12.38 -10.95
C HIS A 50 2.70 -10.90 -10.53
N PHE A 51 3.70 -10.10 -10.90
CA PHE A 51 3.63 -8.65 -10.70
C PHE A 51 2.35 -8.09 -11.30
N CYS A 52 1.69 -7.19 -10.59
CA CYS A 52 0.39 -6.64 -10.97
C CYS A 52 0.41 -6.02 -12.36
N ALA A 53 -0.35 -6.57 -13.29
CA ALA A 53 -0.45 -6.06 -14.66
C ALA A 53 -1.04 -4.63 -14.72
N GLY A 54 -1.87 -4.26 -13.72
CA GLY A 54 -2.47 -2.93 -13.62
C GLY A 54 -1.60 -1.89 -12.91
N ALA A 55 -0.41 -2.23 -12.42
CA ALA A 55 0.41 -1.34 -11.60
C ALA A 55 0.74 -0.03 -12.31
N TRP A 56 1.10 -0.09 -13.57
CA TRP A 56 1.47 1.08 -14.36
C TRP A 56 0.28 2.05 -14.52
N ILE A 57 -0.84 1.54 -15.02
CA ILE A 57 -2.01 2.36 -15.24
C ILE A 57 -2.57 2.93 -13.92
N SER A 58 -2.53 2.15 -12.84
CA SER A 58 -2.97 2.62 -11.53
C SER A 58 -2.09 3.76 -11.00
N LYS A 59 -0.76 3.66 -11.15
CA LYS A 59 0.16 4.73 -10.76
C LYS A 59 -0.11 6.00 -11.57
N THR A 60 -0.23 5.89 -12.88
CA THR A 60 -0.51 7.04 -13.75
C THR A 60 -1.85 7.69 -13.41
N LEU A 61 -2.93 6.92 -13.32
CA LEU A 61 -4.26 7.47 -13.04
C LEU A 61 -4.35 8.10 -11.64
N ILE A 62 -3.74 7.50 -10.64
CA ILE A 62 -3.82 7.98 -9.27
C ILE A 62 -2.82 9.12 -9.02
N ALA A 63 -1.53 8.88 -9.29
CA ALA A 63 -0.48 9.82 -8.90
C ALA A 63 -0.33 11.00 -9.86
N GLU A 64 -0.55 10.79 -11.16
CA GLU A 64 -0.32 11.83 -12.17
C GLU A 64 -1.60 12.58 -12.57
N VAL A 65 -2.76 11.99 -12.31
CA VAL A 65 -4.05 12.60 -12.70
C VAL A 65 -4.91 12.90 -11.47
N ALA A 66 -5.36 11.87 -10.75
CA ALA A 66 -6.40 12.05 -9.74
C ALA A 66 -5.93 12.90 -8.55
N ILE A 67 -4.74 12.66 -8.02
CA ILE A 67 -4.20 13.40 -6.88
C ILE A 67 -3.94 14.88 -7.25
N PRO A 68 -3.23 15.20 -8.34
CA PRO A 68 -3.06 16.60 -8.75
C PRO A 68 -4.38 17.33 -8.96
N MET A 69 -5.33 16.73 -9.69
CA MET A 69 -6.65 17.34 -9.90
C MET A 69 -7.43 17.56 -8.61
N LEU A 70 -7.31 16.62 -7.64
CA LEU A 70 -7.97 16.77 -6.34
C LEU A 70 -7.43 17.99 -5.58
N PHE A 71 -6.12 18.14 -5.50
CA PHE A 71 -5.50 19.26 -4.78
C PHE A 71 -5.59 20.58 -5.54
N GLU A 72 -5.63 20.57 -6.86
CA GLU A 72 -5.92 21.76 -7.66
C GLU A 72 -7.33 22.28 -7.38
N LYS A 73 -8.31 21.38 -7.35
CA LYS A 73 -9.71 21.74 -7.10
C LYS A 73 -10.00 22.07 -5.63
N PHE A 74 -9.32 21.38 -4.71
CA PHE A 74 -9.53 21.49 -3.26
C PHE A 74 -8.19 21.64 -2.52
N PRO A 75 -7.51 22.80 -2.65
CA PRO A 75 -6.17 22.99 -2.11
C PRO A 75 -6.09 22.91 -0.57
N ASN A 76 -7.23 23.10 0.11
CA ASN A 76 -7.32 23.08 1.56
C ASN A 76 -8.05 21.85 2.11
N ILE A 77 -8.19 20.79 1.29
CA ILE A 77 -8.86 19.56 1.71
C ILE A 77 -8.24 18.97 2.98
N LYS A 78 -9.06 18.64 3.96
CA LYS A 78 -8.64 18.05 5.24
C LYS A 78 -9.59 16.95 5.65
N ALA A 79 -9.06 15.86 6.17
CA ALA A 79 -9.88 14.85 6.85
C ALA A 79 -10.49 15.44 8.12
N LEU A 80 -11.76 15.13 8.38
CA LEU A 80 -12.48 15.58 9.59
C LEU A 80 -12.34 14.61 10.77
N SER A 81 -11.80 13.42 10.53
CA SER A 81 -11.53 12.41 11.56
C SER A 81 -10.30 11.61 11.17
N GLU A 82 -9.80 10.84 12.11
CA GLU A 82 -8.83 9.78 11.79
C GLU A 82 -9.43 8.78 10.82
N VAL A 83 -8.57 8.24 9.94
CA VAL A 83 -8.98 7.26 8.95
C VAL A 83 -8.92 5.88 9.55
N GLU A 84 -10.08 5.26 9.74
CA GLU A 84 -10.16 3.87 10.17
C GLU A 84 -9.99 2.91 8.99
N TYR A 85 -9.32 1.79 9.27
CA TYR A 85 -9.13 0.73 8.28
C TYR A 85 -9.94 -0.51 8.66
N SER A 86 -10.51 -1.17 7.66
CA SER A 86 -11.25 -2.41 7.84
C SER A 86 -10.98 -3.40 6.71
N GLY A 87 -11.48 -4.61 6.90
CA GLY A 87 -11.26 -5.72 5.98
C GLY A 87 -10.03 -6.54 6.34
N TRP A 88 -10.06 -7.80 5.97
CA TRP A 88 -8.99 -8.76 6.24
C TRP A 88 -8.17 -9.05 4.98
N ALA A 89 -8.77 -9.64 3.96
CA ALA A 89 -8.11 -9.92 2.68
C ALA A 89 -7.99 -8.67 1.80
N PHE A 90 -9.02 -7.83 1.82
CA PHE A 90 -9.04 -6.52 1.14
C PHE A 90 -9.13 -5.43 2.20
N ARG A 91 -7.99 -5.14 2.83
CA ARG A 91 -7.91 -4.12 3.86
C ARG A 91 -7.76 -2.73 3.23
N GLY A 92 -8.71 -1.86 3.54
CA GLY A 92 -8.72 -0.49 3.04
C GLY A 92 -9.33 0.49 4.02
N PRO A 93 -9.24 1.79 3.76
CA PRO A 93 -9.89 2.81 4.56
C PRO A 93 -11.41 2.66 4.48
N LYS A 94 -12.09 2.84 5.60
CA LYS A 94 -13.53 3.07 5.62
C LYS A 94 -13.85 4.44 4.99
N PRO A 95 -15.08 4.65 4.48
CA PRO A 95 -15.52 5.98 4.10
C PRO A 95 -15.32 6.98 5.24
N PHE A 96 -14.76 8.13 4.94
CA PHE A 96 -14.56 9.21 5.90
C PHE A 96 -14.92 10.55 5.27
N SER A 97 -15.26 11.52 6.09
CA SER A 97 -15.64 12.85 5.65
C SER A 97 -14.42 13.77 5.55
N VAL A 98 -14.45 14.64 4.55
CA VAL A 98 -13.44 15.67 4.35
C VAL A 98 -14.10 17.05 4.35
N LYS A 99 -13.34 18.04 4.78
CA LYS A 99 -13.66 19.47 4.55
C LYS A 99 -12.91 19.90 3.30
N VAL A 100 -13.60 20.56 2.41
CA VAL A 100 -13.07 21.19 1.19
C VAL A 100 -13.08 22.70 1.33
#